data_7d98334ac88930b6d653c9de160bc81b
#
_entry.id   7d98334ac88930b6d653c9de160bc81b
#
_cell.length_a   1.000
_cell.length_b   1.000
_cell.length_c   1.000
_cell.angle_alpha   90.00
_cell.angle_beta   90.00
_cell.angle_gamma   90.00
#
_symmetry.space_group_name_H-M   'P 1'
#
loop_
_entity.id
_entity.type
_entity.pdbx_description
1 polymer ?
#
loop_
_entity_poly.entity_id
_entity_poly.type
_entity_poly.pdbx_seq_one_letter_code
_entity_poly.pdbx_strand_id
1 'polypeptide(L)'
;MRMFVELLTNGSEEEKKATNKKDLSPLFSGGHGDFVHSLTAISAPHNGTTIFYALPKTMTFTKYATFSLGNILGNTKSNKSYDWCLEQFNLSSIPNKQPQYWNMFNTVGIKQAVESNDHLWHDLTLHGAKELNEKITCCNSTYYFSVAGQMTDEDMLSGHHSHSRGMFPLLWPLARAMGTYDFNDINDIPIEKSWCANDGCLNTISGLHPENEPF
;
A
#
# COMPACT_ATOMS: atom_id res chain seq x y z
N MET A 1 -7.90 -3.74 -3.40
CA MET A 1 -9.26 -4.28 -3.63
C MET A 1 -10.15 -3.30 -4.38
N ARG A 2 -10.19 -1.98 -4.11
CA ARG A 2 -10.94 -1.01 -4.93
C ARG A 2 -10.55 -1.07 -6.42
N MET A 3 -9.25 -1.12 -6.72
CA MET A 3 -8.77 -1.31 -8.10
C MET A 3 -9.33 -2.58 -8.76
N PHE A 4 -9.50 -3.67 -8.01
CA PHE A 4 -10.11 -4.89 -8.54
C PHE A 4 -11.57 -4.67 -8.96
N VAL A 5 -12.36 -3.97 -8.14
CA VAL A 5 -13.76 -3.61 -8.46
C VAL A 5 -13.79 -2.67 -9.67
N GLU A 6 -12.87 -1.70 -9.73
CA GLU A 6 -12.73 -0.80 -10.88
C GLU A 6 -12.45 -1.57 -12.18
N LEU A 7 -11.48 -2.49 -12.15
CA LEU A 7 -11.15 -3.33 -13.31
C LEU A 7 -12.34 -4.23 -13.75
N LEU A 8 -13.09 -4.79 -12.81
CA LEU A 8 -14.29 -5.55 -13.12
C LEU A 8 -15.36 -4.67 -13.76
N THR A 9 -15.50 -3.43 -13.31
CA THR A 9 -16.54 -2.49 -13.78
C THR A 9 -16.19 -1.89 -15.12
N ASN A 10 -14.99 -1.30 -15.25
CA ASN A 10 -14.58 -0.48 -16.38
C ASN A 10 -13.56 -1.19 -17.29
N GLY A 11 -12.89 -2.22 -16.79
CA GLY A 11 -11.79 -2.89 -17.49
C GLY A 11 -10.51 -2.06 -17.49
N SER A 12 -9.58 -2.40 -18.39
CA SER A 12 -8.35 -1.66 -18.61
C SER A 12 -8.17 -1.37 -20.09
N GLU A 13 -8.19 -0.10 -20.46
CA GLU A 13 -7.98 0.33 -21.83
C GLU A 13 -6.54 0.08 -22.31
N GLU A 14 -5.58 0.10 -21.39
CA GLU A 14 -4.18 -0.20 -21.68
C GLU A 14 -4.01 -1.68 -22.06
N GLU A 15 -4.58 -2.59 -21.26
CA GLU A 15 -4.55 -4.02 -21.53
C GLU A 15 -5.34 -4.40 -22.79
N LYS A 16 -6.47 -3.78 -23.02
CA LYS A 16 -7.26 -3.98 -24.27
C LYS A 16 -6.48 -3.61 -25.52
N LYS A 17 -5.57 -2.61 -25.44
CA LYS A 17 -4.71 -2.19 -26.56
C LYS A 17 -3.47 -3.08 -26.70
N ALA A 18 -2.90 -3.53 -25.59
CA ALA A 18 -1.66 -4.31 -25.55
C ALA A 18 -1.86 -5.79 -25.84
N THR A 19 -3.03 -6.34 -25.54
CA THR A 19 -3.31 -7.79 -25.58
C THR A 19 -4.35 -8.12 -26.67
N ASN A 20 -4.14 -9.23 -27.39
CA ASN A 20 -5.12 -9.71 -28.35
C ASN A 20 -6.43 -10.09 -27.64
N LYS A 21 -7.57 -9.82 -28.28
CA LYS A 21 -8.91 -10.12 -27.70
C LYS A 21 -9.11 -11.56 -27.23
N LYS A 22 -8.42 -12.53 -27.84
CA LYS A 22 -8.50 -13.95 -27.47
C LYS A 22 -7.75 -14.28 -26.18
N ASP A 23 -6.73 -13.48 -25.87
CA ASP A 23 -5.82 -13.69 -24.74
C ASP A 23 -6.13 -12.73 -23.59
N LEU A 24 -7.03 -11.76 -23.81
CA LEU A 24 -7.42 -10.77 -22.81
C LEU A 24 -8.20 -11.44 -21.68
N SER A 25 -7.72 -11.25 -20.45
CA SER A 25 -8.46 -11.73 -19.28
C SER A 25 -9.83 -11.04 -19.16
N PRO A 26 -10.90 -11.76 -18.78
CA PRO A 26 -12.20 -11.18 -18.51
C PRO A 26 -12.16 -10.01 -17.52
N LEU A 27 -11.21 -10.01 -16.57
CA LEU A 27 -11.00 -8.93 -15.61
C LEU A 27 -10.79 -7.58 -16.31
N PHE A 28 -10.06 -7.57 -17.42
CA PHE A 28 -9.75 -6.33 -18.14
C PHE A 28 -10.78 -5.93 -19.20
N SER A 29 -11.79 -6.77 -19.43
CA SER A 29 -12.85 -6.47 -20.40
C SER A 29 -13.86 -5.44 -19.86
N GLY A 30 -14.07 -5.39 -18.55
CA GLY A 30 -15.10 -4.58 -17.91
C GLY A 30 -16.51 -5.14 -18.07
N GLY A 31 -17.51 -4.42 -17.57
CA GLY A 31 -18.93 -4.80 -17.68
C GLY A 31 -19.40 -5.76 -16.57
N HIS A 32 -18.61 -5.99 -15.53
CA HIS A 32 -18.87 -6.91 -14.43
C HIS A 32 -18.99 -6.21 -13.07
N GLY A 33 -19.43 -4.96 -13.05
CA GLY A 33 -19.57 -4.18 -11.82
C GLY A 33 -20.59 -4.74 -10.82
N ASP A 34 -21.52 -5.58 -11.28
CA ASP A 34 -22.50 -6.27 -10.44
C ASP A 34 -21.97 -7.53 -9.74
N PHE A 35 -20.75 -7.98 -10.06
CA PHE A 35 -20.16 -9.17 -9.43
C PHE A 35 -19.75 -8.95 -7.98
N VAL A 36 -19.52 -7.69 -7.59
CA VAL A 36 -19.13 -7.35 -6.23
C VAL A 36 -20.26 -6.56 -5.57
N HIS A 37 -20.99 -7.22 -4.68
CA HIS A 37 -22.10 -6.58 -3.96
C HIS A 37 -21.62 -5.62 -2.88
N SER A 38 -20.57 -5.98 -2.15
CA SER A 38 -19.98 -5.13 -1.11
C SER A 38 -18.49 -5.33 -0.94
N LEU A 39 -17.80 -4.27 -0.53
CA LEU A 39 -16.39 -4.25 -0.17
C LEU A 39 -16.24 -3.65 1.22
N THR A 40 -15.68 -4.42 2.16
CA THR A 40 -15.35 -3.93 3.49
C THR A 40 -13.83 -3.78 3.63
N ALA A 41 -13.39 -2.56 3.88
CA ALA A 41 -11.99 -2.24 4.16
C ALA A 41 -11.77 -2.16 5.68
N ILE A 42 -10.81 -2.91 6.21
CA ILE A 42 -10.46 -2.90 7.63
C ILE A 42 -9.05 -2.36 7.76
N SER A 43 -8.89 -1.23 8.44
CA SER A 43 -7.61 -0.50 8.60
C SER A 43 -6.86 -0.36 7.27
N ALA A 44 -7.57 0.05 6.21
CA ALA A 44 -6.98 0.25 4.90
C ALA A 44 -6.55 1.71 4.72
N PRO A 45 -5.30 1.97 4.31
CA PRO A 45 -4.79 3.34 4.10
C PRO A 45 -5.30 3.91 2.78
N HIS A 46 -6.56 4.36 2.74
CA HIS A 46 -7.16 4.89 1.52
C HIS A 46 -6.42 6.13 0.97
N ASN A 47 -5.83 6.92 1.88
CA ASN A 47 -5.11 8.16 1.54
C ASN A 47 -3.62 8.08 1.90
N GLY A 48 -3.07 6.87 2.06
CA GLY A 48 -1.68 6.65 2.46
C GLY A 48 -1.44 6.81 3.95
N THR A 49 -0.17 6.94 4.35
CA THR A 49 0.23 7.10 5.75
C THR A 49 1.39 8.06 5.91
N THR A 50 1.36 8.86 6.98
CA THR A 50 2.43 9.80 7.31
C THR A 50 3.70 9.12 7.83
N ILE A 51 3.70 7.83 8.09
CA ILE A 51 4.86 7.09 8.62
C ILE A 51 6.11 7.21 7.72
N PHE A 52 5.92 7.31 6.39
CA PHE A 52 7.02 7.45 5.43
C PHE A 52 7.76 8.78 5.57
N TYR A 53 7.07 9.80 6.06
CA TYR A 53 7.58 11.16 6.25
C TYR A 53 8.07 11.37 7.67
N ALA A 54 7.40 10.76 8.66
CA ALA A 54 7.82 10.79 10.06
C ALA A 54 9.10 9.97 10.32
N LEU A 55 9.30 8.85 9.60
CA LEU A 55 10.43 7.94 9.77
C LEU A 55 11.09 7.55 8.43
N PRO A 56 11.56 8.51 7.60
CA PRO A 56 12.01 8.23 6.25
C PRO A 56 13.20 7.26 6.19
N LYS A 57 14.17 7.37 7.10
CA LYS A 57 15.32 6.47 7.16
C LYS A 57 14.93 5.03 7.52
N THR A 58 14.01 4.88 8.48
CA THR A 58 13.50 3.57 8.89
C THR A 58 12.73 2.91 7.76
N MET A 59 11.89 3.68 7.06
CA MET A 59 11.12 3.16 5.92
C MET A 59 12.02 2.79 4.75
N THR A 60 13.04 3.57 4.44
CA THR A 60 14.04 3.21 3.43
C THR A 60 14.78 1.92 3.81
N PHE A 61 15.24 1.79 5.05
CA PHE A 61 15.85 0.55 5.53
C PHE A 61 14.91 -0.65 5.40
N THR A 62 13.65 -0.49 5.77
CA THR A 62 12.64 -1.57 5.68
C THR A 62 12.41 -2.00 4.23
N LYS A 63 12.36 -1.06 3.28
CA LYS A 63 12.32 -1.38 1.83
C LYS A 63 13.50 -2.26 1.42
N TYR A 64 14.72 -1.83 1.72
CA TYR A 64 15.92 -2.61 1.39
C TYR A 64 15.90 -4.00 2.04
N ALA A 65 15.52 -4.10 3.31
CA ALA A 65 15.42 -5.37 4.02
C ALA A 65 14.37 -6.30 3.38
N THR A 66 13.19 -5.77 3.02
CA THR A 66 12.12 -6.54 2.39
C THR A 66 12.54 -7.09 1.02
N PHE A 67 13.07 -6.25 0.14
CA PHE A 67 13.52 -6.69 -1.18
C PHE A 67 14.72 -7.64 -1.11
N SER A 68 15.64 -7.41 -0.18
CA SER A 68 16.78 -8.32 0.04
C SER A 68 16.31 -9.69 0.52
N LEU A 69 15.40 -9.73 1.50
CA LEU A 69 14.83 -10.97 2.01
C LEU A 69 14.03 -11.71 0.92
N GLY A 70 13.18 -11.00 0.18
CA GLY A 70 12.44 -11.56 -0.94
C GLY A 70 13.36 -12.13 -2.01
N ASN A 71 14.43 -11.42 -2.38
CA ASN A 71 15.42 -11.89 -3.33
C ASN A 71 16.15 -13.15 -2.84
N ILE A 72 16.55 -13.19 -1.56
CA ILE A 72 17.16 -14.38 -0.97
C ILE A 72 16.20 -15.57 -1.02
N LEU A 73 14.99 -15.39 -0.54
CA LEU A 73 13.98 -16.45 -0.48
C LEU A 73 13.56 -16.90 -1.88
N GLY A 74 13.36 -15.98 -2.82
CA GLY A 74 13.01 -16.29 -4.20
C GLY A 74 14.09 -17.05 -4.97
N ASN A 75 15.35 -16.88 -4.61
CA ASN A 75 16.48 -17.61 -5.22
C ASN A 75 16.88 -18.90 -4.48
N THR A 76 16.11 -19.31 -3.47
CA THR A 76 16.31 -20.55 -2.72
C THR A 76 15.20 -21.57 -3.02
N LYS A 77 15.20 -22.68 -2.29
CA LYS A 77 14.16 -23.71 -2.41
C LYS A 77 12.77 -23.23 -1.99
N SER A 78 12.65 -22.10 -1.30
CA SER A 78 11.36 -21.54 -0.89
C SER A 78 10.50 -21.08 -2.07
N ASN A 79 11.09 -20.80 -3.23
CA ASN A 79 10.37 -20.46 -4.47
C ASN A 79 9.45 -21.59 -4.97
N LYS A 80 9.63 -22.83 -4.48
CA LYS A 80 8.73 -23.95 -4.79
C LYS A 80 7.37 -23.83 -4.09
N SER A 81 7.33 -23.11 -2.96
CA SER A 81 6.14 -22.99 -2.13
C SER A 81 5.45 -21.65 -2.29
N TYR A 82 6.17 -20.62 -2.71
CA TYR A 82 5.66 -19.25 -2.81
C TYR A 82 6.33 -18.49 -3.94
N ASP A 83 5.52 -17.84 -4.77
CA ASP A 83 5.98 -16.90 -5.79
C ASP A 83 6.15 -15.51 -5.18
N TRP A 84 7.37 -14.99 -5.23
CA TRP A 84 7.71 -13.67 -4.68
C TRP A 84 7.47 -12.53 -5.66
N CYS A 85 7.10 -12.84 -6.91
CA CYS A 85 6.77 -11.88 -7.97
C CYS A 85 7.80 -10.76 -8.14
N LEU A 86 9.10 -11.11 -8.18
CA LEU A 86 10.20 -10.15 -8.23
C LEU A 86 10.90 -10.07 -9.61
N GLU A 87 10.35 -10.75 -10.62
CA GLU A 87 10.92 -10.79 -11.97
C GLU A 87 11.00 -9.41 -12.62
N GLN A 88 10.01 -8.57 -12.38
CA GLN A 88 9.97 -7.19 -12.89
C GLN A 88 11.17 -6.35 -12.45
N PHE A 89 11.82 -6.73 -11.35
CA PHE A 89 13.02 -6.07 -10.84
C PHE A 89 14.31 -6.85 -11.18
N ASN A 90 14.24 -7.87 -12.05
CA ASN A 90 15.33 -8.81 -12.29
C ASN A 90 15.84 -9.53 -11.02
N LEU A 91 15.04 -9.56 -9.98
CA LEU A 91 15.24 -10.31 -8.75
C LEU A 91 14.46 -11.62 -8.91
N SER A 92 15.14 -12.67 -9.26
CA SER A 92 14.51 -13.92 -9.67
C SER A 92 13.52 -14.49 -8.67
N SER A 93 12.41 -15.01 -9.18
CA SER A 93 11.62 -15.99 -8.45
C SER A 93 10.58 -16.71 -9.29
N ILE A 94 10.96 -17.20 -10.44
CA ILE A 94 10.01 -18.03 -11.18
C ILE A 94 9.75 -19.30 -10.35
N PRO A 95 8.50 -19.59 -9.96
CA PRO A 95 8.14 -20.75 -9.18
C PRO A 95 8.64 -22.04 -9.86
N ASN A 96 9.13 -22.98 -9.06
CA ASN A 96 9.67 -24.27 -9.52
C ASN A 96 10.92 -24.24 -10.42
N LYS A 97 11.57 -23.08 -10.64
CA LYS A 97 12.90 -23.05 -11.26
C LYS A 97 13.98 -23.51 -10.30
N GLN A 98 15.10 -23.97 -10.89
CA GLN A 98 16.30 -24.30 -10.13
C GLN A 98 16.77 -23.05 -9.35
N PRO A 99 17.16 -23.20 -8.07
CA PRO A 99 17.67 -22.10 -7.27
C PRO A 99 18.84 -21.39 -7.97
N GLN A 100 18.77 -20.08 -8.05
CA GLN A 100 19.80 -19.24 -8.65
C GLN A 100 20.59 -18.49 -7.55
N TYR A 101 21.36 -19.24 -6.78
CA TYR A 101 22.05 -18.71 -5.60
C TYR A 101 22.92 -17.46 -5.85
N TRP A 102 23.44 -17.29 -7.07
CA TRP A 102 24.23 -16.12 -7.44
C TRP A 102 23.40 -14.83 -7.47
N ASN A 103 22.12 -14.91 -7.78
CA ASN A 103 21.21 -13.76 -7.78
C ASN A 103 20.85 -13.28 -6.37
N MET A 104 21.09 -14.06 -5.33
CA MET A 104 20.85 -13.64 -3.94
C MET A 104 21.63 -12.35 -3.56
N PHE A 105 22.72 -12.06 -4.27
CA PHE A 105 23.57 -10.90 -4.06
C PHE A 105 23.39 -9.81 -5.12
N ASN A 106 22.26 -9.80 -5.84
CA ASN A 106 21.97 -8.80 -6.86
C ASN A 106 21.60 -7.44 -6.24
N THR A 107 22.62 -6.72 -5.77
CA THR A 107 22.44 -5.39 -5.15
C THR A 107 21.91 -4.35 -6.13
N VAL A 108 22.20 -4.48 -7.43
CA VAL A 108 21.71 -3.56 -8.47
C VAL A 108 20.19 -3.72 -8.64
N GLY A 109 19.71 -4.94 -8.77
CA GLY A 109 18.28 -5.22 -8.86
C GLY A 109 17.52 -4.78 -7.59
N ILE A 110 18.10 -5.03 -6.41
CA ILE A 110 17.50 -4.57 -5.14
C ILE A 110 17.38 -3.03 -5.12
N LYS A 111 18.43 -2.31 -5.55
CA LYS A 111 18.40 -0.86 -5.63
C LYS A 111 17.31 -0.38 -6.62
N GLN A 112 17.23 -0.97 -7.80
CA GLN A 112 16.20 -0.65 -8.79
C GLN A 112 14.79 -0.91 -8.23
N ALA A 113 14.59 -2.03 -7.51
CA ALA A 113 13.31 -2.32 -6.87
C ALA A 113 12.94 -1.28 -5.81
N VAL A 114 13.88 -0.86 -4.97
CA VAL A 114 13.65 0.15 -3.93
C VAL A 114 13.33 1.53 -4.52
N GLU A 115 13.96 1.89 -5.63
CA GLU A 115 13.78 3.18 -6.33
C GLU A 115 12.58 3.19 -7.28
N SER A 116 12.01 2.04 -7.60
CA SER A 116 10.79 1.93 -8.41
C SER A 116 9.57 2.50 -7.68
N ASN A 117 8.56 2.91 -8.43
CA ASN A 117 7.23 3.25 -7.93
C ASN A 117 6.24 2.07 -8.08
N ASP A 118 6.65 0.97 -8.72
CA ASP A 118 5.81 -0.19 -8.98
C ASP A 118 5.88 -1.20 -7.82
N HIS A 119 5.47 -0.76 -6.63
CA HIS A 119 5.38 -1.60 -5.44
C HIS A 119 4.51 -0.99 -4.34
N LEU A 120 4.01 -1.83 -3.44
CA LEU A 120 3.14 -1.45 -2.32
C LEU A 120 3.66 -0.27 -1.48
N TRP A 121 4.98 -0.14 -1.30
CA TRP A 121 5.55 0.97 -0.53
C TRP A 121 5.31 2.34 -1.15
N HIS A 122 5.20 2.43 -2.48
CA HIS A 122 4.81 3.66 -3.16
C HIS A 122 3.34 3.96 -2.92
N ASP A 123 2.46 2.96 -3.11
CA ASP A 123 1.01 3.11 -2.93
C ASP A 123 0.61 3.50 -1.51
N LEU A 124 1.44 3.16 -0.52
CA LEU A 124 1.23 3.54 0.88
C LEU A 124 1.69 4.97 1.22
N THR A 125 2.44 5.63 0.34
CA THR A 125 2.74 7.06 0.53
C THR A 125 1.49 7.91 0.28
N LEU A 126 1.45 9.13 0.82
CA LEU A 126 0.34 10.07 0.54
C LEU A 126 0.22 10.36 -0.95
N HIS A 127 1.36 10.53 -1.64
CA HIS A 127 1.39 10.80 -3.07
C HIS A 127 0.90 9.62 -3.90
N GLY A 128 1.40 8.41 -3.65
CA GLY A 128 0.97 7.20 -4.36
C GLY A 128 -0.51 6.88 -4.11
N ALA A 129 -0.99 7.08 -2.88
CA ALA A 129 -2.41 6.92 -2.57
C ALA A 129 -3.29 7.94 -3.30
N LYS A 130 -2.83 9.20 -3.42
CA LYS A 130 -3.53 10.23 -4.20
C LYS A 130 -3.60 9.86 -5.68
N GLU A 131 -2.47 9.48 -6.30
CA GLU A 131 -2.44 8.99 -7.68
C GLU A 131 -3.39 7.80 -7.92
N LEU A 132 -3.45 6.88 -6.95
CA LEU A 132 -4.34 5.73 -7.01
C LEU A 132 -5.80 6.16 -6.91
N ASN A 133 -6.13 7.06 -5.99
CA ASN A 133 -7.49 7.58 -5.81
C ASN A 133 -7.99 8.36 -7.05
N GLU A 134 -7.11 9.07 -7.75
CA GLU A 134 -7.45 9.76 -9.00
C GLU A 134 -7.81 8.80 -10.15
N LYS A 135 -7.28 7.57 -10.12
CA LYS A 135 -7.52 6.53 -11.14
C LYS A 135 -8.71 5.63 -10.83
N ILE A 136 -9.13 5.54 -9.57
CA ILE A 136 -10.16 4.61 -9.12
C ILE A 136 -11.41 5.37 -8.75
N THR A 137 -12.53 5.01 -9.36
CA THR A 137 -13.86 5.48 -8.99
C THR A 137 -14.65 4.38 -8.27
N CYS A 138 -15.54 4.75 -7.36
CA CYS A 138 -16.39 3.78 -6.70
C CYS A 138 -17.50 3.32 -7.66
N CYS A 139 -17.71 2.01 -7.75
CA CYS A 139 -18.79 1.43 -8.55
C CYS A 139 -20.14 1.65 -7.85
N ASN A 140 -21.12 2.24 -8.55
CA ASN A 140 -22.44 2.57 -7.99
C ASN A 140 -23.27 1.33 -7.56
N SER A 141 -22.96 0.14 -8.06
CA SER A 141 -23.62 -1.11 -7.69
C SER A 141 -22.99 -1.82 -6.50
N THR A 142 -21.87 -1.30 -5.98
CA THR A 142 -21.12 -1.90 -4.87
C THR A 142 -21.24 -1.05 -3.60
N TYR A 143 -21.60 -1.68 -2.47
CA TYR A 143 -21.58 -1.04 -1.17
C TYR A 143 -20.16 -1.03 -0.59
N TYR A 144 -19.68 0.13 -0.15
CA TYR A 144 -18.35 0.29 0.44
C TYR A 144 -18.47 0.55 1.93
N PHE A 145 -17.72 -0.21 2.72
CA PHE A 145 -17.65 -0.08 4.17
C PHE A 145 -16.19 0.06 4.58
N SER A 146 -15.92 0.97 5.52
CA SER A 146 -14.59 1.13 6.11
C SER A 146 -14.66 1.00 7.63
N VAL A 147 -13.68 0.29 8.19
CA VAL A 147 -13.46 0.18 9.63
C VAL A 147 -12.07 0.69 9.91
N ALA A 148 -11.97 1.89 10.50
CA ALA A 148 -10.70 2.49 10.90
C ALA A 148 -10.41 2.19 12.37
N GLY A 149 -9.14 1.89 12.68
CA GLY A 149 -8.65 1.72 14.03
C GLY A 149 -7.99 2.97 14.58
N GLN A 150 -8.05 3.17 15.89
CA GLN A 150 -7.27 4.17 16.61
C GLN A 150 -6.77 3.58 17.92
N MET A 151 -5.47 3.70 18.16
CA MET A 151 -4.81 3.25 19.39
C MET A 151 -3.89 4.36 19.96
N THR A 152 -4.26 5.61 19.73
CA THR A 152 -3.57 6.79 20.26
C THR A 152 -4.55 7.72 20.95
N ASP A 153 -4.07 8.40 21.99
CA ASP A 153 -4.81 9.40 22.78
C ASP A 153 -4.25 10.80 22.47
N GLU A 154 -5.14 11.77 22.31
CA GLU A 154 -4.79 13.16 22.06
C GLU A 154 -4.29 13.85 23.34
N ASP A 155 -3.20 14.59 23.24
CA ASP A 155 -2.79 15.58 24.22
C ASP A 155 -3.58 16.87 23.97
N MET A 156 -4.46 17.22 24.90
CA MET A 156 -5.35 18.37 24.79
C MET A 156 -4.66 19.73 24.63
N LEU A 157 -3.38 19.83 25.03
CA LEU A 157 -2.63 21.08 24.94
C LEU A 157 -1.95 21.26 23.58
N SER A 158 -1.34 20.20 23.07
CA SER A 158 -0.59 20.26 21.81
C SER A 158 -1.40 19.79 20.61
N GLY A 159 -2.44 18.98 20.79
CA GLY A 159 -3.17 18.31 19.72
C GLY A 159 -2.39 17.17 19.06
N HIS A 160 -1.22 16.83 19.61
CA HIS A 160 -0.47 15.65 19.20
C HIS A 160 -1.03 14.40 19.87
N HIS A 161 -0.69 13.23 19.31
CA HIS A 161 -1.14 11.95 19.84
C HIS A 161 0.01 11.12 20.38
N SER A 162 -0.27 10.34 21.43
CA SER A 162 0.64 9.32 21.97
C SER A 162 -0.09 7.97 22.06
N HIS A 163 0.67 6.87 22.17
CA HIS A 163 0.09 5.54 22.25
C HIS A 163 -0.85 5.38 23.47
N SER A 164 -2.00 4.78 23.25
CA SER A 164 -2.96 4.41 24.29
C SER A 164 -2.52 3.18 25.07
N ARG A 165 -3.12 2.98 26.26
CA ARG A 165 -2.96 1.72 27.00
C ARG A 165 -3.48 0.54 26.18
N GLY A 166 -2.67 -0.52 26.07
CA GLY A 166 -3.03 -1.73 25.34
C GLY A 166 -2.49 -1.82 23.92
N MET A 167 -1.91 -0.73 23.39
CA MET A 167 -1.17 -0.82 22.14
C MET A 167 0.04 -1.76 22.28
N PHE A 168 0.27 -2.61 21.28
CA PHE A 168 1.43 -3.49 21.26
C PHE A 168 2.74 -2.69 21.31
N PRO A 169 3.67 -2.96 22.25
CA PRO A 169 4.83 -2.10 22.51
C PRO A 169 5.74 -1.86 21.32
N LEU A 170 5.83 -2.81 20.38
CA LEU A 170 6.62 -2.65 19.15
C LEU A 170 6.11 -1.50 18.27
N LEU A 171 4.83 -1.16 18.37
CA LEU A 171 4.20 -0.08 17.59
C LEU A 171 4.33 1.31 18.24
N TRP A 172 4.73 1.40 19.52
CA TRP A 172 4.83 2.68 20.22
C TRP A 172 5.71 3.72 19.53
N PRO A 173 6.93 3.38 19.05
CA PRO A 173 7.75 4.35 18.35
C PRO A 173 7.10 4.85 17.04
N LEU A 174 6.41 3.98 16.33
CA LEU A 174 5.72 4.31 15.09
C LEU A 174 4.52 5.21 15.36
N ALA A 175 3.69 4.82 16.34
CA ALA A 175 2.53 5.58 16.77
C ALA A 175 2.91 6.99 17.22
N ARG A 176 3.99 7.10 18.01
CA ARG A 176 4.51 8.39 18.47
C ARG A 176 5.01 9.24 17.30
N ALA A 177 5.80 8.66 16.39
CA ALA A 177 6.34 9.39 15.26
C ALA A 177 5.25 9.98 14.36
N MET A 178 4.19 9.23 14.08
CA MET A 178 3.03 9.74 13.34
C MET A 178 2.20 10.73 14.18
N GLY A 179 1.98 10.43 15.46
CA GLY A 179 1.18 11.26 16.36
C GLY A 179 1.80 12.59 16.73
N THR A 180 3.11 12.75 16.57
CA THR A 180 3.86 14.00 16.83
C THR A 180 4.42 14.63 15.55
N TYR A 181 3.99 14.14 14.38
CA TYR A 181 4.42 14.69 13.11
C TYR A 181 3.94 16.14 12.96
N ASP A 182 4.82 17.02 12.51
CA ASP A 182 4.49 18.44 12.31
C ASP A 182 3.46 18.61 11.20
N PHE A 183 2.57 19.60 11.40
CA PHE A 183 1.50 19.93 10.45
C PHE A 183 2.05 20.76 9.28
N ASN A 184 2.83 20.10 8.43
CA ASN A 184 3.36 20.66 7.21
C ASN A 184 2.74 19.99 6.01
N ASP A 185 2.45 20.76 4.98
CA ASP A 185 1.98 20.23 3.71
C ASP A 185 3.04 19.28 3.12
N ILE A 186 2.60 18.12 2.70
CA ILE A 186 3.44 17.12 2.06
C ILE A 186 3.00 17.03 0.61
N ASN A 187 3.81 17.54 -0.32
CA ASN A 187 3.51 17.49 -1.76
C ASN A 187 2.10 18.01 -2.08
N ASP A 188 1.75 19.19 -1.57
CA ASP A 188 0.43 19.82 -1.72
C ASP A 188 -0.74 19.06 -1.06
N ILE A 189 -0.45 18.09 -0.19
CA ILE A 189 -1.45 17.42 0.65
C ILE A 189 -1.43 18.08 2.03
N PRO A 190 -2.52 18.74 2.45
CA PRO A 190 -2.58 19.38 3.77
C PRO A 190 -2.59 18.31 4.88
N ILE A 191 -1.65 18.42 5.80
CA ILE A 191 -1.60 17.56 6.97
C ILE A 191 -2.10 18.34 8.18
N GLU A 192 -3.30 18.03 8.60
CA GLU A 192 -3.98 18.63 9.73
C GLU A 192 -3.84 17.77 11.00
N LYS A 193 -4.31 18.30 12.14
CA LYS A 193 -4.32 17.58 13.43
C LYS A 193 -5.00 16.21 13.38
N SER A 194 -6.03 16.06 12.55
CA SER A 194 -6.74 14.79 12.31
C SER A 194 -5.83 13.64 11.85
N TRP A 195 -4.67 13.97 11.25
CA TRP A 195 -3.68 12.98 10.84
C TRP A 195 -2.83 12.42 12.00
N CYS A 196 -2.86 13.06 13.19
CA CYS A 196 -2.12 12.56 14.36
C CYS A 196 -2.71 11.29 14.95
N ALA A 197 -4.04 11.12 14.87
CA ALA A 197 -4.71 9.90 15.32
C ALA A 197 -4.27 8.71 14.46
N ASN A 198 -3.83 7.62 15.09
CA ASN A 198 -3.33 6.45 14.37
C ASN A 198 -3.45 5.15 15.18
N ASP A 199 -3.26 4.01 14.54
CA ASP A 199 -3.26 2.69 15.16
C ASP A 199 -1.84 2.11 15.38
N GLY A 200 -0.81 2.92 15.11
CA GLY A 200 0.60 2.54 15.15
C GLY A 200 1.20 2.14 13.81
N CYS A 201 0.39 2.01 12.76
CA CYS A 201 0.82 1.75 11.39
C CYS A 201 0.19 2.72 10.40
N LEU A 202 -1.06 3.11 10.63
CA LEU A 202 -1.87 3.90 9.74
C LEU A 202 -2.53 5.06 10.48
N ASN A 203 -2.68 6.19 9.80
CA ASN A 203 -3.46 7.31 10.31
C ASN A 203 -4.96 6.97 10.26
N THR A 204 -5.68 7.20 11.34
CA THR A 204 -7.11 6.86 11.47
C THR A 204 -7.95 7.52 10.36
N ILE A 205 -7.69 8.80 10.06
CA ILE A 205 -8.41 9.53 9.00
C ILE A 205 -8.24 8.86 7.62
N SER A 206 -7.06 8.33 7.33
CA SER A 206 -6.79 7.62 6.08
C SER A 206 -7.56 6.31 5.95
N GLY A 207 -7.96 5.73 7.08
CA GLY A 207 -8.75 4.49 7.12
C GLY A 207 -10.26 4.69 6.96
N LEU A 208 -10.75 5.92 7.00
CA LEU A 208 -12.20 6.19 6.94
C LEU A 208 -12.75 6.06 5.52
N HIS A 209 -12.20 6.82 4.59
CA HIS A 209 -12.63 6.82 3.18
C HIS A 209 -11.56 7.47 2.29
N PRO A 210 -11.60 7.24 0.96
CA PRO A 210 -10.81 8.02 0.00
C PRO A 210 -11.23 9.49 0.00
N GLU A 211 -10.29 10.41 -0.15
CA GLU A 211 -10.58 11.86 -0.18
C GLU A 211 -11.57 12.27 -1.29
N ASN A 212 -11.50 11.60 -2.42
CA ASN A 212 -12.27 11.97 -3.63
C ASN A 212 -13.66 11.34 -3.71
N GLU A 213 -14.06 10.55 -2.72
CA GLU A 213 -15.35 9.86 -2.74
C GLU A 213 -16.28 10.41 -1.66
N PRO A 214 -17.51 10.81 -2.02
CA PRO A 214 -18.50 11.22 -1.05
C PRO A 214 -18.95 10.02 -0.19
N PHE A 215 -19.37 10.30 1.03
CA PHE A 215 -20.02 9.34 1.92
C PHE A 215 -21.42 8.96 1.40
#